data_4363f50697da64cfdbf1d448cb62fe7b
#
_entry.id   4363f50697da64cfdbf1d448cb62fe7b
#
_cell.length_a   1.000
_cell.length_b   1.000
_cell.length_c   1.000
_cell.angle_alpha   90.00
_cell.angle_beta   90.00
_cell.angle_gamma   90.00
#
_symmetry.space_group_name_H-M   'P 1'
#
loop_
_entity.id
_entity.type
_entity.pdbx_description
1 polymer ?
#
loop_
_entity_poly.entity_id
_entity_poly.type
_entity_poly.pdbx_seq_one_letter_code
_entity_poly.pdbx_strand_id
1 'polypeptide(L)'
;EENNLRVDVFINNNEKVLDIASGTGDIAKLILNEYPESEVFMTDINMEMLGEGRDRSINESFGKNCHFCQLNGEILPFADKQFDVITIGFGLRNFTNKKAGIAEMSRCLKDDGRLLILEFSKPKNRTFSKIYDWYSFNILPKLGSILANDSDSYQYLAESIRMHPDQESLKEMVLESGFDNCKFYNLFNGIVAIHVANKN
;
A
#
# COMPACT_ATOMS: atom_id res chain seq x y z
N GLU A 1 -16.84 -5.90 12.76
CA GLU A 1 -16.85 -6.16 11.29
C GLU A 1 -15.70 -5.42 10.56
N GLU A 2 -15.33 -4.18 10.96
CA GLU A 2 -14.24 -3.41 10.30
C GLU A 2 -12.85 -4.08 10.44
N ASN A 3 -12.61 -4.90 11.47
CA ASN A 3 -11.28 -5.46 11.74
C ASN A 3 -10.88 -6.66 10.84
N ASN A 4 -11.80 -7.18 10.03
CA ASN A 4 -11.55 -8.30 9.13
C ASN A 4 -11.50 -7.89 7.65
N LEU A 5 -11.54 -6.58 7.37
CA LEU A 5 -11.47 -6.09 6.01
C LEU A 5 -10.05 -6.30 5.46
N ARG A 6 -9.94 -6.91 4.30
CA ARG A 6 -8.70 -7.19 3.59
C ARG A 6 -8.73 -6.53 2.20
N VAL A 7 -7.57 -6.28 1.63
CA VAL A 7 -7.44 -5.63 0.31
C VAL A 7 -8.07 -6.49 -0.79
N ASP A 8 -7.94 -7.80 -0.70
CA ASP A 8 -8.42 -8.74 -1.72
C ASP A 8 -9.95 -8.76 -1.89
N VAL A 9 -10.73 -8.34 -0.88
CA VAL A 9 -12.21 -8.25 -1.04
C VAL A 9 -12.66 -7.21 -2.07
N PHE A 10 -11.75 -6.36 -2.51
CA PHE A 10 -12.01 -5.35 -3.55
C PHE A 10 -11.48 -5.77 -4.94
N ILE A 11 -11.09 -7.04 -5.12
CA ILE A 11 -10.52 -7.58 -6.35
C ILE A 11 -11.49 -8.62 -6.91
N ASN A 12 -11.50 -8.79 -8.22
CA ASN A 12 -12.28 -9.83 -8.89
C ASN A 12 -11.35 -10.80 -9.64
N ASN A 13 -11.90 -11.91 -10.07
CA ASN A 13 -11.15 -12.89 -10.85
C ASN A 13 -10.76 -12.32 -12.23
N ASN A 14 -9.65 -12.79 -12.78
CA ASN A 14 -9.11 -12.38 -14.09
C ASN A 14 -8.76 -10.89 -14.23
N GLU A 15 -8.50 -10.19 -13.13
CA GLU A 15 -8.06 -8.79 -13.18
C GLU A 15 -6.54 -8.68 -13.32
N LYS A 16 -6.11 -7.64 -14.02
CA LYS A 16 -4.73 -7.23 -14.13
C LYS A 16 -4.39 -6.21 -13.05
N VAL A 17 -3.59 -6.62 -12.09
CA VAL A 17 -3.28 -5.86 -10.87
C VAL A 17 -1.85 -5.34 -10.92
N LEU A 18 -1.65 -4.07 -10.59
CA LEU A 18 -0.34 -3.49 -10.34
C LEU A 18 -0.18 -3.30 -8.81
N ASP A 19 0.75 -4.02 -8.21
CA ASP A 19 1.09 -3.89 -6.78
C ASP A 19 2.36 -3.05 -6.63
N ILE A 20 2.20 -1.82 -6.16
CA ILE A 20 3.28 -0.83 -6.02
C ILE A 20 3.86 -0.89 -4.62
N ALA A 21 5.20 -0.81 -4.53
CA ALA A 21 5.94 -1.06 -3.29
C ALA A 21 5.56 -2.41 -2.68
N SER A 22 5.53 -3.44 -3.53
CA SER A 22 5.05 -4.78 -3.20
C SER A 22 5.92 -5.51 -2.17
N GLY A 23 7.15 -5.06 -1.97
CA GLY A 23 8.09 -5.68 -1.04
C GLY A 23 8.24 -7.17 -1.33
N THR A 24 8.01 -7.99 -0.31
CA THR A 24 8.08 -9.47 -0.39
C THR A 24 6.79 -10.13 -0.91
N GLY A 25 5.79 -9.35 -1.35
CA GLY A 25 4.62 -9.85 -2.08
C GLY A 25 3.46 -10.35 -1.23
N ASP A 26 3.24 -9.79 -0.04
CA ASP A 26 2.12 -10.22 0.82
C ASP A 26 0.76 -9.95 0.17
N ILE A 27 0.57 -8.79 -0.46
CA ILE A 27 -0.67 -8.45 -1.17
C ILE A 27 -0.83 -9.33 -2.41
N ALA A 28 0.22 -9.47 -3.22
CA ALA A 28 0.21 -10.34 -4.41
C ALA A 28 -0.17 -11.78 -4.05
N LYS A 29 0.39 -12.33 -2.96
CA LYS A 29 0.05 -13.68 -2.47
C LYS A 29 -1.42 -13.78 -2.07
N LEU A 30 -1.96 -12.80 -1.34
CA LEU A 30 -3.37 -12.79 -0.95
C LEU A 30 -4.27 -12.80 -2.19
N ILE A 31 -3.96 -11.96 -3.18
CA ILE A 31 -4.72 -11.86 -4.43
C ILE A 31 -4.69 -13.20 -5.19
N LEU A 32 -3.51 -13.75 -5.44
CA LEU A 32 -3.37 -14.95 -6.27
C LEU A 32 -3.84 -16.23 -5.58
N ASN A 33 -3.88 -16.28 -4.26
CA ASN A 33 -4.50 -17.39 -3.53
C ASN A 33 -6.02 -17.38 -3.68
N GLU A 34 -6.65 -16.20 -3.70
CA GLU A 34 -8.11 -16.06 -3.85
C GLU A 34 -8.53 -16.06 -5.32
N TYR A 35 -7.73 -15.42 -6.19
CA TYR A 35 -8.01 -15.20 -7.61
C TYR A 35 -6.83 -15.67 -8.47
N PRO A 36 -6.63 -16.99 -8.62
CA PRO A 36 -5.44 -17.57 -9.26
C PRO A 36 -5.29 -17.25 -10.75
N GLU A 37 -6.36 -16.84 -11.42
CA GLU A 37 -6.35 -16.46 -12.85
C GLU A 37 -6.05 -14.97 -13.07
N SER A 38 -5.89 -14.17 -12.01
CA SER A 38 -5.48 -12.77 -12.11
C SER A 38 -3.98 -12.67 -12.43
N GLU A 39 -3.57 -11.58 -13.09
CA GLU A 39 -2.16 -11.24 -13.31
C GLU A 39 -1.73 -10.17 -12.30
N VAL A 40 -0.63 -10.38 -11.59
CA VAL A 40 -0.11 -9.40 -10.62
C VAL A 40 1.27 -8.94 -11.05
N PHE A 41 1.40 -7.63 -11.25
CA PHE A 41 2.67 -6.94 -11.49
C PHE A 41 3.20 -6.43 -10.15
N MET A 42 4.11 -7.19 -9.56
CA MET A 42 4.82 -6.83 -8.34
C MET A 42 5.92 -5.83 -8.68
N THR A 43 5.88 -4.66 -8.07
CA THR A 43 6.84 -3.60 -8.34
C THR A 43 7.36 -2.98 -7.06
N ASP A 44 8.65 -2.71 -7.02
CA ASP A 44 9.30 -2.05 -5.89
C ASP A 44 10.51 -1.23 -6.38
N ILE A 45 10.88 -0.21 -5.63
CA ILE A 45 12.12 0.54 -5.90
C ILE A 45 13.35 -0.21 -5.38
N ASN A 46 13.16 -1.05 -4.35
CA ASN A 46 14.20 -1.87 -3.75
C ASN A 46 14.29 -3.24 -4.44
N MET A 47 15.36 -3.45 -5.18
CA MET A 47 15.62 -4.70 -5.91
C MET A 47 15.78 -5.91 -4.99
N GLU A 48 16.33 -5.75 -3.79
CA GLU A 48 16.49 -6.85 -2.84
C GLU A 48 15.13 -7.36 -2.36
N MET A 49 14.24 -6.45 -1.94
CA MET A 49 12.88 -6.79 -1.54
C MET A 49 12.11 -7.48 -2.66
N LEU A 50 12.25 -6.98 -3.89
CA LEU A 50 11.61 -7.57 -5.07
C LEU A 50 12.19 -8.97 -5.37
N GLY A 51 13.50 -9.16 -5.19
CA GLY A 51 14.18 -10.44 -5.32
C GLY A 51 13.68 -11.48 -4.30
N GLU A 52 13.57 -11.08 -3.03
CA GLU A 52 12.98 -11.92 -1.99
C GLU A 52 11.52 -12.28 -2.30
N GLY A 53 10.72 -11.30 -2.78
CA GLY A 53 9.34 -11.52 -3.21
C GLY A 53 9.24 -12.55 -4.35
N ARG A 54 10.13 -12.48 -5.33
CA ARG A 54 10.21 -13.45 -6.41
C ARG A 54 10.54 -14.85 -5.88
N ASP A 55 11.57 -14.98 -5.07
CA ASP A 55 11.99 -16.28 -4.54
C ASP A 55 10.91 -16.89 -3.64
N ARG A 56 10.23 -16.06 -2.85
CA ARG A 56 9.07 -16.45 -2.06
C ARG A 56 7.90 -16.91 -2.93
N SER A 57 7.62 -16.22 -4.03
CA SER A 57 6.53 -16.57 -4.94
C SER A 57 6.71 -17.97 -5.55
N ILE A 58 7.94 -18.36 -5.81
CA ILE A 58 8.31 -19.69 -6.29
C ILE A 58 8.15 -20.70 -5.16
N ASN A 59 8.75 -20.44 -4.00
CA ASN A 59 8.75 -21.36 -2.86
C ASN A 59 7.35 -21.66 -2.31
N GLU A 60 6.47 -20.64 -2.32
CA GLU A 60 5.09 -20.73 -1.84
C GLU A 60 4.07 -20.96 -2.97
N SER A 61 4.52 -21.18 -4.20
CA SER A 61 3.74 -21.61 -5.39
C SER A 61 2.63 -20.64 -5.81
N PHE A 62 2.75 -19.33 -5.57
CA PHE A 62 1.81 -18.33 -6.09
C PHE A 62 2.35 -17.52 -7.28
N GLY A 63 3.61 -17.75 -7.70
CA GLY A 63 4.31 -16.93 -8.69
C GLY A 63 3.94 -17.15 -10.16
N LYS A 64 3.04 -18.10 -10.48
CA LYS A 64 2.72 -18.45 -11.88
C LYS A 64 2.27 -17.24 -12.72
N ASN A 65 1.47 -16.38 -12.13
CA ASN A 65 0.92 -15.19 -12.79
C ASN A 65 1.49 -13.88 -12.19
N CYS A 66 2.73 -13.94 -11.63
CA CYS A 66 3.45 -12.76 -11.15
C CYS A 66 4.44 -12.26 -12.19
N HIS A 67 4.48 -10.95 -12.37
CA HIS A 67 5.49 -10.22 -13.13
C HIS A 67 6.26 -9.31 -12.18
N PHE A 68 7.59 -9.21 -12.32
CA PHE A 68 8.44 -8.47 -11.39
C PHE A 68 9.11 -7.32 -12.12
N CYS A 69 8.98 -6.10 -11.63
CA CYS A 69 9.59 -4.92 -12.25
C CYS A 69 10.10 -3.93 -11.20
N GLN A 70 11.41 -3.63 -11.24
CA GLN A 70 11.95 -2.56 -10.43
C GLN A 70 11.56 -1.20 -11.02
N LEU A 71 10.88 -0.36 -10.24
CA LEU A 71 10.48 0.96 -10.67
C LEU A 71 10.28 1.94 -9.50
N ASN A 72 10.23 3.23 -9.84
CA ASN A 72 9.77 4.26 -8.92
C ASN A 72 8.25 4.45 -9.09
N GLY A 73 7.47 4.24 -8.02
CA GLY A 73 6.01 4.38 -8.02
C GLY A 73 5.51 5.81 -8.28
N GLU A 74 6.39 6.81 -8.25
CA GLU A 74 6.05 8.20 -8.59
C GLU A 74 6.12 8.47 -10.10
N ILE A 75 6.72 7.55 -10.90
CA ILE A 75 6.86 7.65 -12.36
C ILE A 75 6.69 6.25 -12.93
N LEU A 76 5.48 5.91 -13.35
CA LEU A 76 5.16 4.56 -13.80
C LEU A 76 5.47 4.36 -15.27
N PRO A 77 6.33 3.40 -15.66
CA PRO A 77 6.70 3.13 -17.05
C PRO A 77 5.64 2.29 -17.80
N PHE A 78 4.39 2.48 -17.48
CA PHE A 78 3.25 1.77 -18.06
C PHE A 78 2.40 2.70 -18.93
N ALA A 79 1.71 2.12 -19.90
CA ALA A 79 0.75 2.84 -20.71
C ALA A 79 -0.48 3.29 -19.88
N ASP A 80 -1.19 4.28 -20.43
CA ASP A 80 -2.47 4.70 -19.88
C ASP A 80 -3.47 3.54 -19.95
N LYS A 81 -4.35 3.46 -18.94
CA LYS A 81 -5.48 2.52 -18.91
C LYS A 81 -5.07 1.05 -19.04
N GLN A 82 -4.00 0.65 -18.38
CA GLN A 82 -3.45 -0.70 -18.51
C GLN A 82 -3.96 -1.68 -17.45
N PHE A 83 -4.29 -1.21 -16.25
CA PHE A 83 -4.62 -2.04 -15.10
C PHE A 83 -6.07 -1.90 -14.66
N ASP A 84 -6.66 -3.00 -14.21
CA ASP A 84 -8.00 -3.03 -13.61
C ASP A 84 -7.96 -2.55 -12.17
N VAL A 85 -6.89 -2.93 -11.45
CA VAL A 85 -6.66 -2.57 -10.05
C VAL A 85 -5.22 -2.15 -9.84
N ILE A 86 -5.01 -1.13 -9.02
CA ILE A 86 -3.69 -0.78 -8.48
C ILE A 86 -3.77 -0.88 -6.95
N THR A 87 -2.79 -1.56 -6.35
CA THR A 87 -2.64 -1.68 -4.90
C THR A 87 -1.34 -1.02 -4.45
N ILE A 88 -1.35 -0.43 -3.26
CA ILE A 88 -0.15 0.00 -2.56
C ILE A 88 -0.33 -0.22 -1.06
N GLY A 89 0.51 -1.08 -0.46
CA GLY A 89 0.48 -1.40 0.96
C GLY A 89 1.71 -0.88 1.69
N PHE A 90 1.52 0.03 2.65
CA PHE A 90 2.57 0.59 3.51
C PHE A 90 3.76 1.21 2.75
N GLY A 91 3.54 1.62 1.50
CA GLY A 91 4.54 2.20 0.60
C GLY A 91 4.34 3.70 0.35
N LEU A 92 3.10 4.18 0.33
CA LEU A 92 2.77 5.55 -0.08
C LEU A 92 3.38 6.60 0.86
N ARG A 93 3.54 6.31 2.16
CA ARG A 93 4.17 7.24 3.12
C ARG A 93 5.60 7.61 2.72
N ASN A 94 6.30 6.72 2.00
CA ASN A 94 7.68 6.89 1.57
C ASN A 94 7.83 7.71 0.28
N PHE A 95 6.73 8.01 -0.42
CA PHE A 95 6.78 8.84 -1.63
C PHE A 95 7.16 10.28 -1.29
N THR A 96 8.08 10.82 -2.06
CA THR A 96 8.48 12.24 -1.97
C THR A 96 7.33 13.13 -2.42
N ASN A 97 6.70 12.79 -3.56
CA ASN A 97 5.53 13.47 -4.08
C ASN A 97 4.34 12.51 -4.21
N LYS A 98 3.62 12.34 -3.12
CA LYS A 98 2.45 11.45 -3.05
C LYS A 98 1.39 11.76 -4.10
N LYS A 99 1.12 13.06 -4.33
CA LYS A 99 0.11 13.50 -5.31
C LYS A 99 0.51 13.12 -6.74
N ALA A 100 1.78 13.27 -7.09
CA ALA A 100 2.29 12.85 -8.41
C ALA A 100 2.17 11.33 -8.59
N GLY A 101 2.55 10.54 -7.58
CA GLY A 101 2.41 9.08 -7.62
C GLY A 101 0.95 8.63 -7.77
N ILE A 102 0.01 9.24 -7.02
CA ILE A 102 -1.42 8.93 -7.14
C ILE A 102 -1.96 9.32 -8.52
N ALA A 103 -1.51 10.43 -9.10
CA ALA A 103 -1.89 10.83 -10.46
C ALA A 103 -1.38 9.84 -11.52
N GLU A 104 -0.15 9.30 -11.37
CA GLU A 104 0.36 8.23 -12.21
C GLU A 104 -0.44 6.94 -12.07
N MET A 105 -0.86 6.58 -10.85
CA MET A 105 -1.77 5.46 -10.62
C MET A 105 -3.11 5.68 -11.34
N SER A 106 -3.69 6.88 -11.23
CA SER A 106 -4.92 7.24 -11.95
C SER A 106 -4.74 7.13 -13.48
N ARG A 107 -3.60 7.58 -14.02
CA ARG A 107 -3.31 7.47 -15.45
C ARG A 107 -3.25 6.01 -15.93
N CYS A 108 -2.59 5.15 -15.16
CA CYS A 108 -2.40 3.74 -15.51
C CYS A 108 -3.65 2.86 -15.29
N LEU A 109 -4.64 3.31 -14.50
CA LEU A 109 -5.91 2.61 -14.32
C LEU A 109 -6.82 2.77 -15.54
N LYS A 110 -7.49 1.67 -15.88
CA LYS A 110 -8.60 1.67 -16.85
C LYS A 110 -9.77 2.54 -16.35
N ASP A 111 -10.68 2.88 -17.25
CA ASP A 111 -11.99 3.38 -16.86
C ASP A 111 -12.68 2.25 -16.05
N ASP A 112 -13.42 2.60 -15.01
CA ASP A 112 -13.94 1.69 -13.98
C ASP A 112 -12.86 0.98 -13.12
N GLY A 113 -11.58 1.35 -13.27
CA GLY A 113 -10.48 0.81 -12.48
C GLY A 113 -10.48 1.30 -11.03
N ARG A 114 -9.82 0.54 -10.16
CA ARG A 114 -9.81 0.78 -8.69
C ARG A 114 -8.40 0.96 -8.16
N LEU A 115 -8.24 1.95 -7.28
CA LEU A 115 -7.05 2.13 -6.46
C LEU A 115 -7.33 1.71 -5.03
N LEU A 116 -6.47 0.86 -4.47
CA LEU A 116 -6.52 0.40 -3.09
C LEU A 116 -5.24 0.85 -2.36
N ILE A 117 -5.39 1.69 -1.35
CA ILE A 117 -4.28 2.16 -0.52
C ILE A 117 -4.46 1.63 0.89
N LEU A 118 -3.58 0.72 1.33
CA LEU A 118 -3.48 0.27 2.71
C LEU A 118 -2.31 1.00 3.37
N GLU A 119 -2.58 1.87 4.35
CA GLU A 119 -1.51 2.64 4.95
C GLU A 119 -1.81 2.98 6.43
N PHE A 120 -0.75 3.28 7.17
CA PHE A 120 -0.87 3.87 8.50
C PHE A 120 -1.62 5.18 8.43
N SER A 121 -2.38 5.45 9.47
CA SER A 121 -3.18 6.66 9.56
C SER A 121 -3.30 7.15 11.00
N LYS A 122 -4.13 8.16 11.24
CA LYS A 122 -4.26 8.76 12.57
C LYS A 122 -5.46 8.19 13.32
N PRO A 123 -5.27 7.65 14.55
CA PRO A 123 -6.37 7.13 15.36
C PRO A 123 -7.48 8.16 15.56
N LYS A 124 -8.72 7.74 15.44
CA LYS A 124 -9.91 8.60 15.63
C LYS A 124 -10.02 9.16 17.05
N ASN A 125 -9.58 8.38 18.05
CA ASN A 125 -9.67 8.78 19.45
C ASN A 125 -8.44 9.58 19.87
N ARG A 126 -8.63 10.85 20.22
CA ARG A 126 -7.56 11.80 20.59
C ARG A 126 -6.73 11.33 21.78
N THR A 127 -7.32 10.63 22.73
CA THR A 127 -6.61 10.07 23.89
C THR A 127 -5.75 8.90 23.47
N PHE A 128 -6.28 8.02 22.63
CA PHE A 128 -5.56 6.87 22.09
C PHE A 128 -4.43 7.33 21.15
N SER A 129 -4.64 8.37 20.35
CA SER A 129 -3.61 8.99 19.51
C SER A 129 -2.40 9.42 20.33
N LYS A 130 -2.62 10.11 21.46
CA LYS A 130 -1.51 10.55 22.35
C LYS A 130 -0.72 9.40 22.93
N ILE A 131 -1.41 8.32 23.32
CA ILE A 131 -0.77 7.11 23.87
C ILE A 131 0.02 6.40 22.77
N TYR A 132 -0.55 6.29 21.56
CA TYR A 132 0.09 5.71 20.39
C TYR A 132 1.34 6.50 19.96
N ASP A 133 1.26 7.83 19.90
CA ASP A 133 2.39 8.71 19.58
C ASP A 133 3.50 8.54 20.63
N TRP A 134 3.14 8.58 21.92
CA TRP A 134 4.11 8.39 22.99
C TRP A 134 4.81 7.01 22.91
N TYR A 135 4.05 5.94 22.67
CA TYR A 135 4.59 4.58 22.51
C TYR A 135 5.50 4.50 21.27
N SER A 136 5.08 5.04 20.13
CA SER A 136 5.81 5.00 18.87
C SER A 136 7.15 5.74 18.93
N PHE A 137 7.21 6.86 19.66
CA PHE A 137 8.45 7.65 19.78
C PHE A 137 9.35 7.25 20.93
N ASN A 138 8.81 6.68 22.00
CA ASN A 138 9.59 6.41 23.21
C ASN A 138 9.89 4.94 23.43
N ILE A 139 9.09 4.03 22.90
CA ILE A 139 9.21 2.60 23.16
C ILE A 139 9.69 1.85 21.92
N LEU A 140 9.08 2.05 20.75
CA LEU A 140 9.45 1.34 19.52
C LEU A 140 10.93 1.50 19.14
N PRO A 141 11.55 2.70 19.13
CA PRO A 141 12.96 2.83 18.79
C PRO A 141 13.88 2.12 19.80
N LYS A 142 13.52 2.14 21.09
CA LYS A 142 14.29 1.44 22.13
C LYS A 142 14.18 -0.09 21.98
N LEU A 143 13.01 -0.61 21.65
CA LEU A 143 12.83 -2.03 21.35
C LEU A 143 13.61 -2.42 20.08
N GLY A 144 13.60 -1.58 19.04
CA GLY A 144 14.37 -1.78 17.83
C GLY A 144 15.88 -1.86 18.09
N SER A 145 16.41 -0.97 18.93
CA SER A 145 17.82 -0.98 19.33
C SER A 145 18.22 -2.22 20.13
N ILE A 146 17.29 -2.78 20.91
CA ILE A 146 17.56 -3.96 21.77
C ILE A 146 17.40 -5.27 20.97
N LEU A 147 16.40 -5.35 20.09
CA LEU A 147 16.03 -6.59 19.41
C LEU A 147 16.67 -6.75 18.03
N ALA A 148 16.89 -5.67 17.27
CA ALA A 148 17.35 -5.69 15.90
C ALA A 148 18.64 -4.90 15.67
N ASN A 149 19.17 -4.20 16.68
CA ASN A 149 20.31 -3.28 16.56
C ASN A 149 20.12 -2.18 15.47
N ASP A 150 18.87 -1.81 15.19
CA ASP A 150 18.44 -0.93 14.10
C ASP A 150 17.44 0.14 14.59
N SER A 151 17.94 1.06 15.42
CA SER A 151 17.13 2.17 15.96
C SER A 151 16.68 3.14 14.86
N ASP A 152 17.48 3.31 13.80
CA ASP A 152 17.28 4.31 12.76
C ASP A 152 16.08 3.95 11.88
N SER A 153 15.93 2.69 11.51
CA SER A 153 14.74 2.19 10.77
C SER A 153 13.45 2.39 11.54
N TYR A 154 13.45 2.15 12.86
CA TYR A 154 12.27 2.36 13.70
C TYR A 154 11.95 3.85 13.91
N GLN A 155 12.96 4.70 14.04
CA GLN A 155 12.76 6.15 14.08
C GLN A 155 12.19 6.65 12.77
N TYR A 156 12.77 6.24 11.63
CA TYR A 156 12.24 6.55 10.30
C TYR A 156 10.79 6.12 10.13
N LEU A 157 10.44 4.90 10.57
CA LEU A 157 9.06 4.41 10.53
C LEU A 157 8.11 5.34 11.31
N ALA A 158 8.46 5.69 12.54
CA ALA A 158 7.64 6.57 13.36
C ALA A 158 7.47 7.97 12.75
N GLU A 159 8.55 8.53 12.20
CA GLU A 159 8.53 9.82 11.53
C GLU A 159 7.71 9.79 10.23
N SER A 160 7.88 8.77 9.39
CA SER A 160 7.14 8.62 8.13
C SER A 160 5.64 8.47 8.36
N ILE A 161 5.23 7.72 9.39
CA ILE A 161 3.82 7.59 9.80
C ILE A 161 3.27 8.96 10.25
N ARG A 162 4.02 9.70 11.05
CA ARG A 162 3.59 11.03 11.53
C ARG A 162 3.42 12.04 10.42
N MET A 163 4.31 12.01 9.41
CA MET A 163 4.29 12.90 8.25
C MET A 163 3.20 12.52 7.24
N HIS A 164 2.70 11.28 7.31
CA HIS A 164 1.65 10.81 6.41
C HIS A 164 0.32 11.55 6.70
N PRO A 165 -0.47 11.93 5.68
CA PRO A 165 -1.77 12.53 5.86
C PRO A 165 -2.72 11.62 6.64
N ASP A 166 -3.69 12.21 7.35
CA ASP A 166 -4.79 11.46 7.92
C ASP A 166 -5.77 10.97 6.82
N GLN A 167 -6.77 10.20 7.24
CA GLN A 167 -7.70 9.54 6.33
C GLN A 167 -8.45 10.51 5.41
N GLU A 168 -8.94 11.63 5.94
CA GLU A 168 -9.68 12.61 5.13
C GLU A 168 -8.75 13.38 4.20
N SER A 169 -7.58 13.80 4.70
CA SER A 169 -6.58 14.50 3.87
C SER A 169 -6.05 13.62 2.74
N LEU A 170 -5.86 12.30 2.99
CA LEU A 170 -5.46 11.37 1.93
C LEU A 170 -6.59 11.17 0.92
N LYS A 171 -7.83 11.04 1.36
CA LYS A 171 -9.01 10.96 0.49
C LYS A 171 -9.11 12.19 -0.42
N GLU A 172 -8.96 13.41 0.13
CA GLU A 172 -8.97 14.64 -0.66
C GLU A 172 -7.84 14.63 -1.71
N MET A 173 -6.62 14.24 -1.31
CA MET A 173 -5.49 14.12 -2.23
C MET A 173 -5.77 13.13 -3.37
N VAL A 174 -6.41 12.00 -3.09
CA VAL A 174 -6.81 11.00 -4.09
C VAL A 174 -7.81 11.59 -5.07
N LEU A 175 -8.86 12.27 -4.59
CA LEU A 175 -9.88 12.92 -5.45
C LEU A 175 -9.23 14.01 -6.34
N GLU A 176 -8.34 14.83 -5.80
CA GLU A 176 -7.62 15.84 -6.56
C GLU A 176 -6.65 15.26 -7.61
N SER A 177 -6.32 13.97 -7.50
CA SER A 177 -5.39 13.27 -8.41
C SER A 177 -6.09 12.53 -9.55
N GLY A 178 -7.39 12.77 -9.77
CA GLY A 178 -8.14 12.28 -10.93
C GLY A 178 -9.00 11.05 -10.66
N PHE A 179 -9.41 10.82 -9.42
CA PHE A 179 -10.41 9.81 -9.05
C PHE A 179 -11.77 10.47 -8.81
N ASP A 180 -12.84 9.79 -9.22
CA ASP A 180 -14.21 10.32 -9.11
C ASP A 180 -14.81 10.14 -7.73
N ASN A 181 -14.40 9.08 -7.03
CA ASN A 181 -14.80 8.85 -5.65
C ASN A 181 -13.69 8.17 -4.86
N CYS A 182 -13.72 8.39 -3.56
CA CYS A 182 -12.83 7.72 -2.61
C CYS A 182 -13.56 7.49 -1.29
N LYS A 183 -13.54 6.26 -0.79
CA LYS A 183 -14.01 5.88 0.54
C LYS A 183 -12.85 5.32 1.33
N PHE A 184 -12.91 5.42 2.65
CA PHE A 184 -11.93 4.75 3.49
C PHE A 184 -12.59 3.95 4.62
N TYR A 185 -11.89 2.90 5.03
CA TYR A 185 -12.28 1.99 6.09
C TYR A 185 -11.16 1.97 7.13
N ASN A 186 -11.52 2.27 8.38
CA ASN A 186 -10.55 2.27 9.47
C ASN A 186 -10.37 0.86 10.02
N LEU A 187 -9.12 0.48 10.22
CA LEU A 187 -8.70 -0.74 10.89
C LEU A 187 -8.00 -0.37 12.21
N PHE A 188 -8.12 -1.23 13.22
CA PHE A 188 -7.45 -1.05 14.51
C PHE A 188 -7.66 0.36 15.11
N ASN A 189 -8.91 0.80 15.21
CA ASN A 189 -9.29 2.14 15.69
C ASN A 189 -8.68 3.31 14.88
N GLY A 190 -8.35 3.09 13.60
CA GLY A 190 -7.83 4.11 12.70
C GLY A 190 -6.30 4.24 12.71
N ILE A 191 -5.57 3.31 13.34
CA ILE A 191 -4.10 3.21 13.21
C ILE A 191 -3.72 2.90 11.76
N VAL A 192 -4.55 2.10 11.08
CA VAL A 192 -4.43 1.74 9.68
C VAL A 192 -5.75 2.07 9.00
N ALA A 193 -5.71 2.44 7.73
CA ALA A 193 -6.90 2.61 6.91
C ALA A 193 -6.70 2.00 5.52
N ILE A 194 -7.78 1.45 4.95
CA ILE A 194 -7.85 1.11 3.54
C ILE A 194 -8.65 2.20 2.84
N HIS A 195 -8.04 2.88 1.87
CA HIS A 195 -8.75 3.77 0.94
C HIS A 195 -9.06 3.00 -0.34
N VAL A 196 -10.28 3.13 -0.79
CA VAL A 196 -10.79 2.53 -2.04
C VAL A 196 -11.28 3.67 -2.92
N ALA A 197 -10.64 3.88 -4.04
CA ALA A 197 -11.00 4.91 -5.00
C ALA A 197 -11.32 4.30 -6.36
N ASN A 198 -12.30 4.85 -7.06
CA ASN A 198 -12.68 4.43 -8.40
C ASN A 198 -12.47 5.59 -9.38
N LYS A 199 -12.11 5.20 -10.62
CA LYS A 199 -12.02 6.05 -11.78
C LYS A 199 -13.14 5.67 -12.75
N ASN A 200 -13.95 6.62 -13.19
CA ASN A 200 -15.01 6.42 -14.18
C ASN A 200 -14.51 6.78 -15.58
#